data_de0929551524fee6b6323a727331696f
#
_entry.id   de0929551524fee6b6323a727331696f
#
_cell.length_a   1.000
_cell.length_b   1.000
_cell.length_c   1.000
_cell.angle_alpha   90.00
_cell.angle_beta   90.00
_cell.angle_gamma   90.00
#
_symmetry.space_group_name_H-M   'P 1'
#
loop_
_entity.id
_entity.type
_entity.pdbx_description
1 polymer ?
#
loop_
_entity_poly.entity_id
_entity_poly.type
_entity_poly.pdbx_seq_one_letter_code
_entity_poly.pdbx_strand_id
1 'polypeptide(L)'
;MEQAGSHRILGRLKVALTAVLVLVSVGAIFAQERPQIDDPSKGMKTPREAAEAIKRQADLIHAQGPFASPGATPRMKKRHGVFFLVSWSIPDTELKSYMRDAFRLGATVCFRGMIDDDFKKTVERTKTLAIELGKEAPHTAIDPIIFRQLEVKTVPALAIVNEQEGMIVEGAASPGHLLSLMVREQPELREVAEWYEGTQRSWERGGPIETPRPSMPKLIGVKHVSSHLRRYPIQERDMEALIRERLKKADWAKIRREVEVKLQDKLKNGPDIPLPNATAARAFTVDLTVQFDHDLKAQEGGPVLVKAGTQFNPLSVMTIRHRYVVIDGRNPAQVAFAKQQVQQYGSVWVKVMLTAGDFNAVSKELQDRVYWLMPELVTRFKLEHVPSVVTQNGPLMKVE
;
A
#
# COMPACT_ATOMS: atom_id res chain seq x y z
N MET A 1 23.00 -24.21 -6.01
CA MET A 1 22.24 -24.44 -4.76
C MET A 1 22.03 -23.18 -3.91
N GLU A 2 22.30 -21.99 -4.45
CA GLU A 2 22.28 -20.70 -3.68
C GLU A 2 21.01 -19.83 -3.86
N GLN A 3 20.17 -20.12 -4.83
CA GLN A 3 18.96 -19.32 -5.08
C GLN A 3 17.72 -19.68 -4.26
N ALA A 4 17.69 -20.84 -3.61
CA ALA A 4 16.56 -21.26 -2.77
C ALA A 4 16.54 -20.61 -1.36
N GLY A 5 17.67 -20.06 -0.92
CA GLY A 5 17.82 -19.42 0.40
C GLY A 5 17.20 -18.00 0.46
N SER A 6 17.31 -17.23 -0.62
CA SER A 6 16.90 -15.83 -0.66
C SER A 6 15.37 -15.64 -0.53
N HIS A 7 14.56 -16.49 -1.16
CA HIS A 7 13.10 -16.39 -1.09
C HIS A 7 12.50 -16.77 0.28
N ARG A 8 13.17 -17.68 1.03
CA ARG A 8 12.74 -18.02 2.40
C ARG A 8 13.06 -16.92 3.40
N ILE A 9 14.14 -16.18 3.18
CA ILE A 9 14.56 -15.07 4.05
C ILE A 9 13.63 -13.86 3.88
N LEU A 10 13.26 -13.48 2.65
CA LEU A 10 12.30 -12.39 2.40
C LEU A 10 10.89 -12.69 2.95
N GLY A 11 10.46 -13.96 2.91
CA GLY A 11 9.18 -14.39 3.49
C GLY A 11 9.17 -14.26 5.01
N ARG A 12 10.24 -14.69 5.69
CA ARG A 12 10.36 -14.59 7.15
C ARG A 12 10.51 -13.15 7.64
N LEU A 13 11.11 -12.29 6.85
CA LEU A 13 11.30 -10.87 7.15
C LEU A 13 10.00 -10.08 7.13
N LYS A 14 9.15 -10.31 6.11
CA LYS A 14 7.80 -9.73 6.06
C LYS A 14 6.97 -10.18 7.26
N VAL A 15 7.08 -11.44 7.67
CA VAL A 15 6.34 -11.99 8.81
C VAL A 15 6.82 -11.38 10.13
N ALA A 16 8.12 -11.18 10.34
CA ALA A 16 8.64 -10.58 11.57
C ALA A 16 8.28 -9.09 11.68
N LEU A 17 8.41 -8.33 10.58
CA LEU A 17 8.04 -6.91 10.56
C LEU A 17 6.53 -6.71 10.67
N THR A 18 5.74 -7.57 10.00
CA THR A 18 4.27 -7.56 10.08
C THR A 18 3.82 -7.97 11.49
N ALA A 19 4.49 -8.93 12.14
CA ALA A 19 4.14 -9.35 13.49
C ALA A 19 4.46 -8.26 14.55
N VAL A 20 5.55 -7.51 14.39
CA VAL A 20 5.87 -6.36 15.26
C VAL A 20 4.90 -5.19 14.96
N LEU A 21 4.60 -4.92 13.69
CA LEU A 21 3.60 -3.91 13.32
C LEU A 21 2.19 -4.32 13.76
N VAL A 22 1.84 -5.60 13.67
CA VAL A 22 0.54 -6.12 14.12
C VAL A 22 0.43 -6.09 15.64
N LEU A 23 1.48 -6.41 16.40
CA LEU A 23 1.47 -6.26 17.86
C LEU A 23 1.46 -4.79 18.29
N VAL A 24 2.18 -3.93 17.61
CA VAL A 24 2.13 -2.48 17.83
C VAL A 24 0.81 -1.90 17.33
N SER A 25 0.27 -2.36 16.19
CA SER A 25 -1.03 -1.91 15.70
C SER A 25 -2.20 -2.51 16.48
N VAL A 26 -2.12 -3.76 16.94
CA VAL A 26 -3.10 -4.34 17.87
C VAL A 26 -3.02 -3.63 19.23
N GLY A 27 -1.82 -3.35 19.74
CA GLY A 27 -1.64 -2.51 20.94
C GLY A 27 -2.08 -1.07 20.71
N ALA A 28 -1.78 -0.48 19.56
CA ALA A 28 -2.19 0.89 19.20
C ALA A 28 -3.67 0.99 18.82
N ILE A 29 -4.25 -0.01 18.19
CA ILE A 29 -5.71 -0.09 17.94
C ILE A 29 -6.49 -0.23 19.25
N PHE A 30 -5.88 -0.85 20.27
CA PHE A 30 -6.50 -1.02 21.59
C PHE A 30 -6.05 0.02 22.63
N ALA A 31 -4.91 0.72 22.42
CA ALA A 31 -4.38 1.77 23.29
C ALA A 31 -4.65 3.19 22.79
N GLN A 32 -5.06 3.36 21.54
CA GLN A 32 -5.69 4.63 21.17
C GLN A 32 -6.93 4.79 22.03
N GLU A 33 -6.86 5.66 23.05
CA GLU A 33 -8.02 6.41 23.46
C GLU A 33 -8.69 6.83 22.16
N ARG A 34 -9.89 6.29 21.92
CA ARG A 34 -10.69 6.69 20.77
C ARG A 34 -10.65 8.23 20.76
N PRO A 35 -10.30 8.88 19.65
CA PRO A 35 -10.93 10.18 19.48
C PRO A 35 -12.41 9.87 19.76
N GLN A 36 -13.01 10.56 20.68
CA GLN A 36 -14.45 10.49 20.88
C GLN A 36 -15.04 10.83 19.51
N ILE A 37 -15.18 9.81 18.68
CA ILE A 37 -16.17 9.86 17.62
C ILE A 37 -17.43 9.79 18.45
N ASP A 38 -17.98 10.96 18.73
CA ASP A 38 -19.29 11.06 19.33
C ASP A 38 -20.16 10.13 18.52
N ASP A 39 -20.66 9.10 19.18
CA ASP A 39 -21.58 8.17 18.55
C ASP A 39 -22.71 9.04 18.00
N PRO A 40 -22.86 9.19 16.68
CA PRO A 40 -23.84 10.10 16.10
C PRO A 40 -25.26 9.72 16.48
N SER A 41 -25.45 8.54 17.10
CA SER A 41 -26.73 8.07 17.62
C SER A 41 -26.94 8.44 19.11
N LYS A 42 -25.88 8.92 19.79
CA LYS A 42 -25.97 9.27 21.22
C LYS A 42 -26.80 10.52 21.39
N GLY A 43 -27.99 10.36 21.97
CA GLY A 43 -28.98 11.42 22.21
C GLY A 43 -30.16 11.41 21.23
N MET A 44 -30.21 10.51 20.27
CA MET A 44 -31.31 10.41 19.30
C MET A 44 -32.44 9.54 19.85
N LYS A 45 -33.67 10.08 19.80
CA LYS A 45 -34.85 9.42 20.36
C LYS A 45 -35.54 8.43 19.41
N THR A 46 -35.17 8.44 18.10
CA THR A 46 -35.81 7.59 17.11
C THR A 46 -34.82 6.91 16.19
N PRO A 47 -35.12 5.68 15.70
CA PRO A 47 -34.28 4.98 14.68
C PRO A 47 -34.09 5.76 13.37
N ARG A 48 -35.02 6.65 13.05
CA ARG A 48 -35.01 7.51 11.86
C ARG A 48 -33.94 8.61 11.99
N GLU A 49 -33.82 9.24 13.13
CA GLU A 49 -32.79 10.25 13.42
C GLU A 49 -31.39 9.62 13.39
N ALA A 50 -31.24 8.41 13.94
CA ALA A 50 -29.99 7.65 13.87
C ALA A 50 -29.62 7.31 12.42
N ALA A 51 -30.57 6.87 11.61
CA ALA A 51 -30.34 6.57 10.19
C ALA A 51 -29.96 7.82 9.38
N GLU A 52 -30.58 8.96 9.65
CA GLU A 52 -30.24 10.23 8.98
C GLU A 52 -28.86 10.77 9.41
N ALA A 53 -28.44 10.55 10.65
CA ALA A 53 -27.12 10.95 11.12
C ALA A 53 -26.02 10.05 10.52
N ILE A 54 -26.25 8.73 10.44
CA ILE A 54 -25.34 7.80 9.75
C ILE A 54 -25.24 8.16 8.26
N LYS A 55 -26.36 8.52 7.63
CA LYS A 55 -26.36 8.97 6.24
C LYS A 55 -25.56 10.26 6.06
N ARG A 56 -25.72 11.26 6.93
CA ARG A 56 -24.91 12.51 6.88
C ARG A 56 -23.43 12.24 7.08
N GLN A 57 -23.07 11.31 7.95
CA GLN A 57 -21.66 10.94 8.16
C GLN A 57 -21.11 10.15 6.98
N ALA A 58 -21.90 9.29 6.36
CA ALA A 58 -21.55 8.61 5.11
C ALA A 58 -21.38 9.61 3.97
N ASP A 59 -22.26 10.60 3.85
CA ASP A 59 -22.17 11.67 2.84
C ASP A 59 -20.93 12.55 3.06
N LEU A 60 -20.54 12.83 4.31
CA LEU A 60 -19.29 13.52 4.66
C LEU A 60 -18.04 12.70 4.29
N ILE A 61 -18.06 11.38 4.53
CA ILE A 61 -16.98 10.48 4.13
C ILE A 61 -16.90 10.38 2.59
N HIS A 62 -18.04 10.35 1.90
CA HIS A 62 -18.10 10.40 0.44
C HIS A 62 -17.62 11.75 -0.13
N ALA A 63 -17.88 12.85 0.54
CA ALA A 63 -17.41 14.18 0.14
C ALA A 63 -15.88 14.36 0.34
N GLN A 64 -15.27 13.61 1.26
CA GLN A 64 -13.83 13.67 1.57
C GLN A 64 -13.02 12.51 0.98
N GLY A 65 -13.68 11.49 0.44
CA GLY A 65 -13.05 10.30 -0.12
C GLY A 65 -12.46 10.51 -1.52
N PRO A 66 -11.64 9.57 -2.01
CA PRO A 66 -11.07 9.62 -3.37
C PRO A 66 -12.13 9.58 -4.48
N PHE A 67 -13.40 9.37 -4.14
CA PHE A 67 -14.57 9.37 -5.04
C PHE A 67 -15.51 10.57 -4.78
N ALA A 68 -14.97 11.69 -4.28
CA ALA A 68 -15.74 12.92 -4.12
C ALA A 68 -16.53 13.28 -5.38
N SER A 69 -17.73 13.82 -5.17
CA SER A 69 -18.82 14.11 -6.12
C SER A 69 -18.39 14.47 -7.55
N PRO A 70 -19.21 14.12 -8.57
CA PRO A 70 -18.99 14.55 -9.95
C PRO A 70 -19.12 16.08 -10.06
N GLY A 71 -18.02 16.77 -9.91
CA GLY A 71 -17.93 18.26 -9.87
C GLY A 71 -16.79 18.77 -9.02
N ALA A 72 -16.27 18.01 -8.09
CA ALA A 72 -15.01 18.35 -7.45
C ALA A 72 -13.88 18.14 -8.46
N THR A 73 -13.30 19.23 -8.92
CA THR A 73 -12.03 19.16 -9.66
C THR A 73 -11.04 18.38 -8.80
N PRO A 74 -10.49 17.26 -9.30
CA PRO A 74 -9.48 16.53 -8.55
C PRO A 74 -8.39 17.54 -8.18
N ARG A 75 -8.05 17.65 -6.88
CA ARG A 75 -6.86 18.42 -6.49
C ARG A 75 -5.71 17.81 -7.25
N MET A 76 -5.27 18.49 -8.30
CA MET A 76 -4.15 18.02 -9.12
C MET A 76 -2.96 17.86 -8.20
N LYS A 77 -2.44 16.64 -8.13
CA LYS A 77 -1.21 16.37 -7.39
C LYS A 77 -0.13 17.28 -7.94
N LYS A 78 0.46 18.12 -7.10
CA LYS A 78 1.62 18.93 -7.49
C LYS A 78 2.71 17.98 -7.95
N ARG A 79 3.10 18.08 -9.22
CA ARG A 79 4.14 17.24 -9.81
C ARG A 79 5.42 18.05 -9.93
N HIS A 80 6.51 17.46 -9.48
CA HIS A 80 7.82 18.06 -9.61
C HIS A 80 8.79 17.02 -10.15
N GLY A 81 9.53 17.36 -11.18
CA GLY A 81 10.59 16.48 -11.64
C GLY A 81 10.68 16.35 -13.16
N VAL A 82 11.36 15.29 -13.54
CA VAL A 82 11.59 14.94 -14.95
C VAL A 82 10.79 13.69 -15.25
N PHE A 83 10.11 13.70 -16.37
CA PHE A 83 9.23 12.63 -16.81
C PHE A 83 9.58 12.23 -18.25
N PHE A 84 9.65 10.92 -18.48
CA PHE A 84 9.64 10.36 -19.81
C PHE A 84 8.22 9.90 -20.14
N LEU A 85 7.63 10.52 -21.14
CA LEU A 85 6.29 10.19 -21.62
C LEU A 85 6.44 9.24 -22.79
N VAL A 86 5.89 8.06 -22.65
CA VAL A 86 6.01 6.96 -23.61
C VAL A 86 4.65 6.33 -23.90
N SER A 87 4.60 5.50 -24.94
CA SER A 87 3.41 4.72 -25.31
C SER A 87 3.81 3.29 -25.62
N TRP A 88 2.87 2.40 -25.53
CA TRP A 88 3.03 1.01 -25.95
C TRP A 88 3.19 0.84 -27.47
N SER A 89 3.03 1.93 -28.24
CA SER A 89 3.33 1.97 -29.69
C SER A 89 4.83 2.01 -30.01
N ILE A 90 5.67 2.36 -29.03
CA ILE A 90 7.13 2.42 -29.23
C ILE A 90 7.68 0.99 -29.30
N PRO A 91 8.53 0.67 -30.30
CA PRO A 91 9.15 -0.64 -30.37
C PRO A 91 9.94 -0.99 -29.10
N ASP A 92 9.88 -2.26 -28.69
CA ASP A 92 10.45 -2.74 -27.42
C ASP A 92 11.91 -2.37 -27.20
N THR A 93 12.72 -2.46 -28.22
CA THR A 93 14.14 -2.12 -28.15
C THR A 93 14.38 -0.65 -27.81
N GLU A 94 13.57 0.22 -28.41
CA GLU A 94 13.64 1.65 -28.14
C GLU A 94 13.02 1.99 -26.80
N LEU A 95 11.88 1.39 -26.46
CA LEU A 95 11.22 1.58 -25.17
C LEU A 95 12.15 1.22 -24.01
N LYS A 96 12.87 0.08 -24.11
CA LYS A 96 13.87 -0.31 -23.12
C LYS A 96 15.04 0.68 -23.05
N SER A 97 15.47 1.26 -24.16
CA SER A 97 16.49 2.30 -24.17
C SER A 97 16.02 3.53 -23.40
N TYR A 98 14.80 4.02 -23.68
CA TYR A 98 14.22 5.16 -22.94
C TYR A 98 14.02 4.86 -21.46
N MET A 99 13.66 3.64 -21.11
CA MET A 99 13.52 3.23 -19.72
C MET A 99 14.87 3.26 -18.98
N ARG A 100 15.96 2.77 -19.60
CA ARG A 100 17.32 2.89 -19.04
C ARG A 100 17.74 4.35 -18.88
N ASP A 101 17.50 5.16 -19.89
CA ASP A 101 17.81 6.58 -19.85
C ASP A 101 17.03 7.28 -18.75
N ALA A 102 15.75 6.96 -18.59
CA ALA A 102 14.93 7.47 -17.50
C ALA A 102 15.46 7.07 -16.12
N PHE A 103 15.90 5.81 -15.96
CA PHE A 103 16.53 5.35 -14.72
C PHE A 103 17.77 6.18 -14.39
N ARG A 104 18.69 6.35 -15.36
CA ARG A 104 19.93 7.13 -15.19
C ARG A 104 19.65 8.60 -14.84
N LEU A 105 18.58 9.16 -15.38
CA LEU A 105 18.13 10.50 -15.06
C LEU A 105 17.36 10.63 -13.75
N GLY A 106 17.02 9.52 -13.10
CA GLY A 106 16.08 9.54 -11.97
C GLY A 106 14.69 10.06 -12.37
N ALA A 107 14.32 9.88 -13.64
CA ALA A 107 13.05 10.30 -14.20
C ALA A 107 11.98 9.22 -14.02
N THR A 108 10.72 9.63 -13.95
CA THR A 108 9.57 8.71 -13.96
C THR A 108 9.13 8.46 -15.40
N VAL A 109 8.98 7.19 -15.79
CA VAL A 109 8.39 6.80 -17.07
C VAL A 109 6.87 6.76 -16.93
N CYS A 110 6.17 7.55 -17.76
CA CYS A 110 4.73 7.64 -17.72
C CYS A 110 4.10 7.13 -19.01
N PHE A 111 3.11 6.24 -18.86
CA PHE A 111 2.19 5.82 -19.93
C PHE A 111 0.85 6.54 -19.76
N ARG A 112 0.17 6.78 -20.89
CA ARG A 112 -1.16 7.40 -20.86
C ARG A 112 -2.25 6.44 -20.40
N GLY A 113 -2.09 5.16 -20.70
CA GLY A 113 -3.11 4.17 -20.43
C GLY A 113 -2.59 2.74 -20.48
N MET A 114 -3.54 1.81 -20.62
CA MET A 114 -3.29 0.37 -20.59
C MET A 114 -3.17 -0.22 -22.00
N ILE A 115 -2.44 -1.32 -22.12
CA ILE A 115 -2.40 -2.14 -23.34
C ILE A 115 -3.80 -2.75 -23.56
N ASP A 116 -4.40 -2.48 -24.69
CA ASP A 116 -5.72 -3.03 -25.10
C ASP A 116 -6.79 -2.86 -24.01
N ASP A 117 -6.74 -1.80 -23.23
CA ASP A 117 -7.62 -1.54 -22.10
C ASP A 117 -7.64 -2.64 -21.02
N ASP A 118 -6.60 -3.50 -20.99
CA ASP A 118 -6.43 -4.64 -20.07
C ASP A 118 -5.36 -4.36 -19.02
N PHE A 119 -5.79 -4.27 -17.76
CA PHE A 119 -4.90 -4.01 -16.63
C PHE A 119 -3.92 -5.18 -16.38
N LYS A 120 -4.40 -6.43 -16.47
CA LYS A 120 -3.57 -7.61 -16.23
C LYS A 120 -2.45 -7.72 -17.24
N LYS A 121 -2.80 -7.59 -18.54
CA LYS A 121 -1.83 -7.57 -19.65
C LYS A 121 -0.78 -6.48 -19.48
N THR A 122 -1.21 -5.28 -19.04
CA THR A 122 -0.32 -4.15 -18.80
C THR A 122 0.65 -4.43 -17.65
N VAL A 123 0.17 -4.98 -16.53
CA VAL A 123 1.00 -5.34 -15.38
C VAL A 123 2.01 -6.44 -15.75
N GLU A 124 1.59 -7.48 -16.45
CA GLU A 124 2.47 -8.55 -16.92
C GLU A 124 3.57 -8.01 -17.84
N ARG A 125 3.21 -7.13 -18.77
CA ARG A 125 4.18 -6.51 -19.68
C ARG A 125 5.16 -5.60 -18.94
N THR A 126 4.68 -4.76 -18.03
CA THR A 126 5.53 -3.89 -17.21
C THR A 126 6.49 -4.71 -16.35
N LYS A 127 6.00 -5.82 -15.75
CA LYS A 127 6.84 -6.75 -14.99
C LYS A 127 7.93 -7.38 -15.85
N THR A 128 7.60 -7.82 -17.06
CA THR A 128 8.58 -8.39 -18.00
C THR A 128 9.67 -7.39 -18.33
N LEU A 129 9.30 -6.15 -18.66
CA LEU A 129 10.27 -5.07 -18.93
C LEU A 129 11.16 -4.79 -17.72
N ALA A 130 10.59 -4.76 -16.52
CA ALA A 130 11.34 -4.54 -15.28
C ALA A 130 12.36 -5.68 -15.02
N ILE A 131 11.98 -6.94 -15.29
CA ILE A 131 12.87 -8.09 -15.15
C ILE A 131 14.01 -8.01 -16.18
N GLU A 132 13.71 -7.68 -17.43
CA GLU A 132 14.71 -7.54 -18.51
C GLU A 132 15.69 -6.38 -18.30
N LEU A 133 15.23 -5.30 -17.65
CA LEU A 133 16.06 -4.13 -17.29
C LEU A 133 16.85 -4.35 -16.00
N GLY A 134 16.41 -5.25 -15.14
CA GLY A 134 17.08 -5.59 -13.89
C GLY A 134 17.23 -4.36 -12.98
N LYS A 135 18.47 -4.04 -12.61
CA LYS A 135 18.78 -2.89 -11.73
C LYS A 135 18.57 -1.53 -12.39
N GLU A 136 18.45 -1.48 -13.71
CA GLU A 136 18.21 -0.24 -14.47
C GLU A 136 16.71 0.01 -14.76
N ALA A 137 15.81 -0.70 -14.08
CA ALA A 137 14.37 -0.48 -14.20
C ALA A 137 13.96 0.84 -13.53
N PRO A 138 13.38 1.81 -14.27
CA PRO A 138 12.96 3.09 -13.72
C PRO A 138 11.64 2.96 -12.94
N HIS A 139 11.33 3.99 -12.18
CA HIS A 139 9.97 4.15 -11.68
C HIS A 139 9.01 4.33 -12.87
N THR A 140 7.97 3.50 -12.93
CA THR A 140 7.00 3.49 -14.03
C THR A 140 5.60 3.74 -13.49
N ALA A 141 4.83 4.59 -14.16
CA ALA A 141 3.47 4.96 -13.77
C ALA A 141 2.54 5.02 -15.00
N ILE A 142 1.24 4.83 -14.76
CA ILE A 142 0.20 5.22 -15.71
C ILE A 142 -0.39 6.53 -15.20
N ASP A 143 -0.10 7.63 -15.89
CA ASP A 143 -0.56 8.97 -15.50
C ASP A 143 -1.13 9.74 -16.70
N PRO A 144 -2.41 9.52 -17.05
CA PRO A 144 -3.05 10.23 -18.15
C PRO A 144 -3.15 11.74 -17.91
N ILE A 145 -3.09 12.17 -16.65
CA ILE A 145 -3.27 13.59 -16.29
C ILE A 145 -2.05 14.39 -16.78
N ILE A 146 -0.83 13.87 -16.66
CA ILE A 146 0.37 14.58 -17.13
C ILE A 146 0.33 14.75 -18.65
N PHE A 147 -0.19 13.77 -19.40
CA PHE A 147 -0.35 13.89 -20.85
C PHE A 147 -1.33 14.99 -21.24
N ARG A 148 -2.43 15.15 -20.49
CA ARG A 148 -3.40 16.24 -20.72
C ARG A 148 -2.86 17.58 -20.27
N GLN A 149 -2.21 17.63 -19.10
CA GLN A 149 -1.63 18.85 -18.55
C GLN A 149 -0.58 19.45 -19.49
N LEU A 150 0.25 18.61 -20.09
CA LEU A 150 1.30 19.02 -21.01
C LEU A 150 0.86 18.95 -22.48
N GLU A 151 -0.40 18.69 -22.78
CA GLU A 151 -0.96 18.61 -24.13
C GLU A 151 -0.16 17.69 -25.07
N VAL A 152 0.33 16.55 -24.54
CA VAL A 152 1.21 15.64 -25.28
C VAL A 152 0.43 14.94 -26.39
N LYS A 153 0.93 15.09 -27.62
CA LYS A 153 0.29 14.52 -28.82
C LYS A 153 1.04 13.31 -29.36
N THR A 154 2.34 13.32 -29.20
CA THR A 154 3.22 12.25 -29.72
C THR A 154 4.30 11.87 -28.69
N VAL A 155 4.87 10.70 -28.85
CA VAL A 155 5.89 10.14 -27.96
C VAL A 155 7.06 9.58 -28.78
N PRO A 156 8.24 9.34 -28.17
CA PRO A 156 8.60 9.65 -26.79
C PRO A 156 8.67 11.16 -26.57
N ALA A 157 8.50 11.59 -25.31
CA ALA A 157 8.72 12.98 -24.94
C ALA A 157 9.43 13.07 -23.59
N LEU A 158 10.35 14.02 -23.48
CA LEU A 158 10.94 14.40 -22.21
C LEU A 158 10.25 15.65 -21.69
N ALA A 159 9.80 15.63 -20.46
CA ALA A 159 9.15 16.76 -19.81
C ALA A 159 9.82 17.10 -18.47
N ILE A 160 10.00 18.38 -18.24
CA ILE A 160 10.35 18.96 -16.94
C ILE A 160 9.13 19.65 -16.41
N VAL A 161 8.66 19.27 -15.20
CA VAL A 161 7.41 19.75 -14.62
C VAL A 161 7.67 20.34 -13.25
N ASN A 162 7.07 21.48 -13.00
CA ASN A 162 7.01 22.14 -11.70
C ASN A 162 5.56 22.56 -11.41
N GLU A 163 4.88 21.78 -10.58
CA GLU A 163 3.44 21.90 -10.25
C GLU A 163 2.53 21.70 -11.47
N GLN A 164 2.02 22.79 -12.05
CA GLN A 164 1.16 22.78 -13.23
C GLN A 164 1.86 23.27 -14.48
N GLU A 165 3.08 23.79 -14.31
CA GLU A 165 3.89 24.35 -15.37
C GLU A 165 4.88 23.32 -15.88
N GLY A 166 5.29 23.41 -17.12
CA GLY A 166 6.21 22.42 -17.68
C GLY A 166 6.83 22.84 -19.00
N MET A 167 7.97 22.23 -19.30
CA MET A 167 8.58 22.29 -20.60
C MET A 167 8.70 20.89 -21.18
N ILE A 168 8.35 20.72 -22.44
CA ILE A 168 8.32 19.42 -23.10
C ILE A 168 8.98 19.46 -24.47
N VAL A 169 9.73 18.41 -24.78
CA VAL A 169 10.25 18.12 -26.12
C VAL A 169 9.76 16.77 -26.55
N GLU A 170 9.04 16.70 -27.67
CA GLU A 170 8.58 15.45 -28.27
C GLU A 170 9.57 14.95 -29.32
N GLY A 171 9.92 13.67 -29.28
CA GLY A 171 10.69 12.99 -30.28
C GLY A 171 11.80 12.09 -29.76
N ALA A 172 12.22 11.18 -30.63
CA ALA A 172 13.19 10.11 -30.36
C ALA A 172 14.62 10.64 -30.41
N ALA A 173 15.21 10.91 -29.27
CA ALA A 173 16.62 11.29 -29.13
C ALA A 173 17.16 10.93 -27.74
N SER A 174 18.48 11.05 -27.57
CA SER A 174 19.08 10.90 -26.25
C SER A 174 18.61 12.02 -25.29
N PRO A 175 18.52 11.75 -23.99
CA PRO A 175 18.14 12.77 -23.01
C PRO A 175 18.97 14.03 -23.05
N GLY A 176 20.30 13.92 -23.22
CA GLY A 176 21.18 15.07 -23.33
C GLY A 176 20.84 15.97 -24.53
N HIS A 177 20.49 15.37 -25.67
CA HIS A 177 20.04 16.15 -26.82
C HIS A 177 18.71 16.85 -26.54
N LEU A 178 17.72 16.15 -25.94
CA LEU A 178 16.44 16.75 -25.60
C LEU A 178 16.59 17.89 -24.59
N LEU A 179 17.44 17.71 -23.58
CA LEU A 179 17.77 18.75 -22.61
C LEU A 179 18.47 19.95 -23.26
N SER A 180 19.39 19.72 -24.21
CA SER A 180 20.04 20.81 -24.94
C SER A 180 19.06 21.65 -25.73
N LEU A 181 18.02 21.05 -26.30
CA LEU A 181 16.94 21.79 -26.96
C LEU A 181 16.16 22.64 -25.97
N MET A 182 15.86 22.10 -24.77
CA MET A 182 15.17 22.84 -23.72
C MET A 182 16.01 24.03 -23.21
N VAL A 183 17.32 23.83 -23.02
CA VAL A 183 18.24 24.91 -22.56
C VAL A 183 18.35 26.04 -23.55
N ARG A 184 18.25 25.76 -24.86
CA ARG A 184 18.20 26.84 -25.88
C ARG A 184 17.00 27.75 -25.73
N GLU A 185 15.87 27.18 -25.33
CA GLU A 185 14.62 27.92 -25.16
C GLU A 185 14.48 28.55 -23.76
N GLN A 186 15.14 27.94 -22.76
CA GLN A 186 15.13 28.41 -21.37
C GLN A 186 16.51 28.15 -20.73
N PRO A 187 17.42 29.15 -20.79
CA PRO A 187 18.80 29.02 -20.31
C PRO A 187 18.93 28.65 -18.82
N GLU A 188 17.92 28.97 -18.01
CA GLU A 188 17.86 28.63 -16.58
C GLU A 188 17.86 27.12 -16.30
N LEU A 189 17.54 26.31 -17.32
CA LEU A 189 17.62 24.85 -17.23
C LEU A 189 19.04 24.31 -17.37
N ARG A 190 20.03 25.15 -17.61
CA ARG A 190 21.43 24.72 -17.87
C ARG A 190 22.00 23.89 -16.71
N GLU A 191 21.84 24.34 -15.48
CA GLU A 191 22.33 23.62 -14.31
C GLU A 191 21.69 22.22 -14.19
N VAL A 192 20.39 22.10 -14.50
CA VAL A 192 19.69 20.83 -14.53
C VAL A 192 20.23 19.93 -15.63
N ALA A 193 20.46 20.45 -16.83
CA ALA A 193 21.02 19.69 -17.95
C ALA A 193 22.45 19.21 -17.67
N GLU A 194 23.32 20.08 -17.16
CA GLU A 194 24.69 19.75 -16.79
C GLU A 194 24.76 18.70 -15.68
N TRP A 195 23.85 18.78 -14.70
CA TRP A 195 23.74 17.77 -13.65
C TRP A 195 23.39 16.40 -14.24
N TYR A 196 22.45 16.35 -15.18
CA TYR A 196 22.08 15.10 -15.86
C TYR A 196 23.23 14.51 -16.68
N GLU A 197 23.94 15.34 -17.44
CA GLU A 197 25.11 14.88 -18.19
C GLU A 197 26.22 14.38 -17.25
N GLY A 198 26.42 15.05 -16.13
CA GLY A 198 27.34 14.63 -15.07
C GLY A 198 26.94 13.29 -14.46
N THR A 199 25.65 13.11 -14.18
CA THR A 199 25.07 11.87 -13.63
C THR A 199 25.24 10.71 -14.61
N GLN A 200 24.93 10.90 -15.87
CA GLN A 200 25.13 9.89 -16.91
C GLN A 200 26.60 9.48 -17.04
N ARG A 201 27.51 10.43 -17.09
CA ARG A 201 28.96 10.17 -17.15
C ARG A 201 29.49 9.46 -15.89
N SER A 202 28.95 9.75 -14.73
CA SER A 202 29.29 9.07 -13.48
C SER A 202 28.81 7.62 -13.49
N TRP A 203 27.59 7.39 -13.94
CA TRP A 203 27.02 6.05 -14.09
C TRP A 203 27.82 5.18 -15.07
N GLU A 204 28.19 5.72 -16.23
CA GLU A 204 29.00 5.02 -17.25
C GLU A 204 30.38 4.60 -16.71
N ARG A 205 30.92 5.34 -15.75
CA ARG A 205 32.18 5.03 -15.05
C ARG A 205 32.01 4.13 -13.83
N GLY A 206 30.78 3.73 -13.49
CA GLY A 206 30.48 2.91 -12.33
C GLY A 206 30.65 3.62 -10.98
N GLY A 207 30.68 4.96 -10.98
CA GLY A 207 30.82 5.78 -9.79
C GLY A 207 29.47 6.20 -9.18
N PRO A 208 29.46 6.59 -7.88
CA PRO A 208 28.29 7.14 -7.26
C PRO A 208 27.94 8.53 -7.81
N ILE A 209 26.65 8.91 -7.71
CA ILE A 209 26.21 10.28 -8.00
C ILE A 209 26.59 11.14 -6.81
N GLU A 210 27.65 11.92 -6.90
CA GLU A 210 28.19 12.69 -5.78
C GLU A 210 27.56 14.09 -5.62
N THR A 211 26.94 14.60 -6.69
CA THR A 211 26.36 15.95 -6.67
C THR A 211 24.87 15.93 -6.36
N PRO A 212 24.40 16.76 -5.40
CA PRO A 212 22.96 16.88 -5.13
C PRO A 212 22.26 17.43 -6.38
N ARG A 213 21.04 16.96 -6.59
CA ARG A 213 20.21 17.43 -7.70
C ARG A 213 19.94 18.93 -7.54
N PRO A 214 20.14 19.75 -8.59
CA PRO A 214 19.83 21.18 -8.52
C PRO A 214 18.35 21.41 -8.33
N SER A 215 18.01 22.55 -7.73
CA SER A 215 16.62 22.99 -7.62
C SER A 215 16.05 23.25 -9.02
N MET A 216 14.79 22.84 -9.23
CA MET A 216 14.12 23.11 -10.49
C MET A 216 13.87 24.62 -10.63
N PRO A 217 14.23 25.23 -11.79
CA PRO A 217 13.94 26.62 -12.03
C PRO A 217 12.42 26.87 -12.10
N LYS A 218 12.04 28.11 -11.91
CA LYS A 218 10.64 28.53 -12.08
C LYS A 218 10.28 28.40 -13.57
N LEU A 219 9.27 27.62 -13.86
CA LEU A 219 8.65 27.52 -15.18
C LEU A 219 7.44 28.45 -15.25
N ILE A 220 7.05 28.87 -16.44
CA ILE A 220 5.86 29.72 -16.67
C ILE A 220 5.03 29.07 -17.76
N GLY A 221 3.87 28.54 -17.38
CA GLY A 221 2.95 27.84 -18.28
C GLY A 221 3.51 26.51 -18.81
N VAL A 222 2.92 26.03 -19.89
CA VAL A 222 3.37 24.84 -20.60
C VAL A 222 4.03 25.26 -21.91
N LYS A 223 5.31 24.93 -22.08
CA LYS A 223 6.08 25.30 -23.27
C LYS A 223 6.50 24.05 -24.06
N HIS A 224 6.07 23.98 -25.32
CA HIS A 224 6.50 22.94 -26.25
C HIS A 224 7.72 23.43 -27.04
N VAL A 225 8.82 22.68 -26.91
CA VAL A 225 10.04 22.95 -27.67
C VAL A 225 9.95 22.22 -29.00
N SER A 226 10.11 22.97 -30.07
CA SER A 226 10.05 22.43 -31.44
C SER A 226 11.21 21.47 -31.73
N SER A 227 10.90 20.32 -32.33
CA SER A 227 11.88 19.35 -32.77
C SER A 227 11.46 18.69 -34.10
N HIS A 228 12.43 18.26 -34.91
CA HIS A 228 12.18 17.49 -36.11
C HIS A 228 12.51 15.98 -35.93
N LEU A 229 12.46 15.50 -34.71
CA LEU A 229 12.77 14.14 -34.33
C LEU A 229 11.64 13.18 -34.67
N ARG A 230 11.97 11.89 -34.84
CA ARG A 230 10.97 10.84 -35.08
C ARG A 230 10.04 10.71 -33.90
N ARG A 231 8.75 10.50 -34.18
CA ARG A 231 7.68 10.42 -33.17
C ARG A 231 6.79 9.22 -33.44
N TYR A 232 6.14 8.75 -32.40
CA TYR A 232 5.14 7.70 -32.44
C TYR A 232 3.79 8.22 -31.98
N PRO A 233 2.68 7.71 -32.51
CA PRO A 233 1.36 8.04 -32.01
C PRO A 233 1.12 7.36 -30.64
N ILE A 234 0.32 7.96 -29.80
CA ILE A 234 -0.13 7.34 -28.54
C ILE A 234 -1.30 6.41 -28.87
N GLN A 235 -1.11 5.08 -28.69
CA GLN A 235 -2.10 4.08 -29.03
C GLN A 235 -3.12 3.82 -27.93
N GLU A 236 -2.65 3.86 -26.68
CA GLU A 236 -3.50 3.58 -25.53
C GLU A 236 -4.52 4.69 -25.28
N ARG A 237 -5.70 4.28 -24.85
CA ARG A 237 -6.76 5.20 -24.43
C ARG A 237 -6.35 5.86 -23.12
N ASP A 238 -6.87 7.09 -22.91
CA ASP A 238 -6.74 7.75 -21.61
C ASP A 238 -7.38 6.89 -20.50
N MET A 239 -6.55 6.44 -19.55
CA MET A 239 -6.99 5.51 -18.51
C MET A 239 -8.10 6.10 -17.63
N GLU A 240 -8.04 7.39 -17.33
CA GLU A 240 -9.09 8.03 -16.51
C GLU A 240 -10.42 8.08 -17.27
N ALA A 241 -10.39 8.42 -18.57
CA ALA A 241 -11.59 8.42 -19.41
C ALA A 241 -12.17 7.01 -19.51
N LEU A 242 -11.33 6.00 -19.68
CA LEU A 242 -11.73 4.60 -19.70
C LEU A 242 -12.39 4.16 -18.38
N ILE A 243 -11.78 4.50 -17.25
CA ILE A 243 -12.36 4.19 -15.94
C ILE A 243 -13.71 4.88 -15.77
N ARG A 244 -13.82 6.16 -16.10
CA ARG A 244 -15.09 6.89 -16.04
C ARG A 244 -16.17 6.26 -16.91
N GLU A 245 -15.83 5.81 -18.11
CA GLU A 245 -16.76 5.10 -19.00
C GLU A 245 -17.23 3.78 -18.38
N ARG A 246 -16.30 2.97 -17.84
CA ARG A 246 -16.63 1.70 -17.17
C ARG A 246 -17.49 1.90 -15.93
N LEU A 247 -17.20 2.92 -15.13
CA LEU A 247 -17.99 3.26 -13.93
C LEU A 247 -19.42 3.67 -14.29
N LYS A 248 -19.62 4.41 -15.40
CA LYS A 248 -20.95 4.78 -15.87
C LYS A 248 -21.77 3.58 -16.33
N LYS A 249 -21.11 2.55 -16.89
CA LYS A 249 -21.75 1.32 -17.38
C LYS A 249 -21.90 0.23 -16.32
N ALA A 250 -21.29 0.41 -15.15
CA ALA A 250 -21.30 -0.58 -14.08
C ALA A 250 -22.68 -0.74 -13.45
N ASP A 251 -23.13 -1.98 -13.30
CA ASP A 251 -24.33 -2.32 -12.54
C ASP A 251 -24.01 -2.29 -11.03
N TRP A 252 -24.13 -1.10 -10.45
CA TRP A 252 -23.85 -0.87 -9.04
C TRP A 252 -24.77 -1.67 -8.11
N ALA A 253 -25.98 -1.99 -8.54
CA ALA A 253 -26.90 -2.79 -7.75
C ALA A 253 -26.43 -4.24 -7.67
N LYS A 254 -25.94 -4.79 -8.77
CA LYS A 254 -25.35 -6.13 -8.83
C LYS A 254 -24.06 -6.19 -7.99
N ILE A 255 -23.13 -5.24 -8.20
CA ILE A 255 -21.86 -5.18 -7.46
C ILE A 255 -22.11 -5.12 -5.96
N ARG A 256 -23.03 -4.27 -5.52
CA ARG A 256 -23.39 -4.14 -4.10
C ARG A 256 -23.89 -5.46 -3.53
N ARG A 257 -24.81 -6.14 -4.23
CA ARG A 257 -25.31 -7.47 -3.82
C ARG A 257 -24.21 -8.50 -3.71
N GLU A 258 -23.32 -8.56 -4.72
CA GLU A 258 -22.19 -9.50 -4.70
C GLU A 258 -21.22 -9.23 -3.55
N VAL A 259 -20.92 -7.96 -3.26
CA VAL A 259 -20.08 -7.57 -2.13
C VAL A 259 -20.75 -7.94 -0.82
N GLU A 260 -22.05 -7.68 -0.68
CA GLU A 260 -22.82 -8.01 0.53
C GLU A 260 -22.85 -9.53 0.78
N VAL A 261 -23.12 -10.33 -0.25
CA VAL A 261 -23.10 -11.80 -0.16
C VAL A 261 -21.70 -12.30 0.24
N LYS A 262 -20.63 -11.79 -0.40
CA LYS A 262 -19.26 -12.17 -0.05
C LYS A 262 -18.88 -11.74 1.36
N LEU A 263 -19.35 -10.58 1.80
CA LEU A 263 -19.11 -10.09 3.16
C LEU A 263 -19.83 -10.96 4.20
N GLN A 264 -21.10 -11.27 3.95
CA GLN A 264 -21.87 -12.17 4.81
C GLN A 264 -21.26 -13.56 4.86
N ASP A 265 -20.83 -14.11 3.73
CA ASP A 265 -20.13 -15.39 3.67
C ASP A 265 -18.84 -15.38 4.49
N LYS A 266 -18.01 -14.35 4.34
CA LYS A 266 -16.80 -14.20 5.15
C LYS A 266 -17.07 -14.03 6.64
N LEU A 267 -18.13 -13.33 7.03
CA LEU A 267 -18.51 -13.19 8.42
C LEU A 267 -19.09 -14.48 8.99
N LYS A 268 -19.74 -15.28 8.15
CA LYS A 268 -20.31 -16.57 8.57
C LYS A 268 -19.26 -17.67 8.63
N ASN A 269 -18.40 -17.75 7.61
CA ASN A 269 -17.49 -18.89 7.42
C ASN A 269 -16.03 -18.56 7.75
N GLY A 270 -15.64 -17.33 8.02
CA GLY A 270 -14.33 -16.86 8.50
C GLY A 270 -13.09 -17.62 8.04
N PRO A 271 -11.92 -17.31 8.53
CA PRO A 271 -10.77 -18.17 8.37
C PRO A 271 -10.99 -19.47 9.18
N ASP A 272 -10.91 -20.61 8.53
CA ASP A 272 -10.93 -21.91 9.21
C ASP A 272 -9.49 -22.29 9.60
N ILE A 273 -9.12 -21.97 10.84
CA ILE A 273 -7.80 -22.32 11.40
C ILE A 273 -7.95 -23.61 12.18
N PRO A 274 -7.45 -24.75 11.66
CA PRO A 274 -7.66 -26.04 12.29
C PRO A 274 -6.78 -26.18 13.54
N LEU A 275 -7.33 -25.87 14.69
CA LEU A 275 -6.74 -26.21 15.99
C LEU A 275 -7.57 -27.32 16.65
N PRO A 276 -6.93 -28.42 17.12
CA PRO A 276 -7.65 -29.50 17.79
C PRO A 276 -8.23 -29.05 19.14
N ASN A 277 -9.25 -29.74 19.61
CA ASN A 277 -9.79 -29.51 20.93
C ASN A 277 -8.79 -29.92 22.01
N ALA A 278 -8.65 -29.11 23.06
CA ALA A 278 -7.84 -29.46 24.22
C ALA A 278 -8.42 -30.69 24.93
N THR A 279 -7.59 -31.70 25.15
CA THR A 279 -7.95 -32.93 25.86
C THR A 279 -7.55 -32.91 27.33
N ALA A 280 -6.66 -31.99 27.70
CA ALA A 280 -6.21 -31.78 29.08
C ALA A 280 -5.82 -30.32 29.28
N ALA A 281 -5.91 -29.85 30.53
CA ALA A 281 -5.39 -28.53 30.89
C ALA A 281 -3.86 -28.51 30.72
N ARG A 282 -3.38 -27.49 30.02
CA ARG A 282 -1.94 -27.23 29.82
C ARG A 282 -1.69 -25.77 30.13
N ALA A 283 -0.50 -25.48 30.65
CA ALA A 283 -0.03 -24.12 30.82
C ALA A 283 1.44 -24.05 30.44
N PHE A 284 1.79 -23.11 29.58
CA PHE A 284 3.16 -22.85 29.19
C PHE A 284 3.37 -21.36 28.97
N THR A 285 4.63 -20.94 28.88
CA THR A 285 4.99 -19.56 28.61
C THR A 285 5.67 -19.41 27.26
N VAL A 286 5.42 -18.27 26.61
CA VAL A 286 5.99 -17.92 25.31
C VAL A 286 6.76 -16.62 25.45
N ASP A 287 8.02 -16.64 25.01
CA ASP A 287 8.85 -15.44 24.87
C ASP A 287 8.54 -14.78 23.51
N LEU A 288 8.19 -13.50 23.55
CA LEU A 288 7.92 -12.69 22.35
C LEU A 288 9.17 -11.93 21.87
N THR A 289 10.35 -12.21 22.40
CA THR A 289 11.59 -11.59 21.93
C THR A 289 11.80 -11.85 20.45
N VAL A 290 12.07 -10.80 19.70
CA VAL A 290 12.46 -10.84 18.30
C VAL A 290 13.92 -10.42 18.18
N GLN A 291 14.64 -11.05 17.28
CA GLN A 291 15.98 -10.65 16.89
C GLN A 291 15.93 -10.07 15.49
N PHE A 292 16.53 -8.89 15.31
CA PHE A 292 16.61 -8.23 14.02
C PHE A 292 17.75 -8.84 13.20
N ASP A 293 17.45 -9.42 12.06
CA ASP A 293 18.42 -10.08 11.18
C ASP A 293 19.26 -9.08 10.37
N HIS A 294 18.83 -7.82 10.28
CA HIS A 294 19.49 -6.75 9.55
C HIS A 294 19.23 -5.40 10.20
N ASP A 295 20.02 -4.39 9.80
CA ASP A 295 19.88 -3.03 10.28
C ASP A 295 18.51 -2.43 9.87
N LEU A 296 17.76 -1.98 10.87
CA LEU A 296 16.53 -1.22 10.63
C LEU A 296 16.87 0.26 10.47
N LYS A 297 16.53 0.84 9.32
CA LYS A 297 16.75 2.25 8.99
C LYS A 297 15.44 3.00 8.91
N ALA A 298 15.43 4.29 9.25
CA ALA A 298 14.24 5.14 9.15
C ALA A 298 13.74 5.27 7.70
N GLN A 299 14.67 5.30 6.75
CA GLN A 299 14.44 5.31 5.30
C GLN A 299 15.65 4.71 4.61
N GLU A 300 15.53 4.35 3.33
CA GLU A 300 16.66 3.83 2.55
C GLU A 300 17.79 4.86 2.51
N GLY A 301 19.02 4.48 2.93
CA GLY A 301 20.14 5.40 3.08
C GLY A 301 20.15 6.25 4.35
N GLY A 302 19.11 6.18 5.19
CA GLY A 302 19.01 6.91 6.45
C GLY A 302 19.83 6.29 7.60
N PRO A 303 19.84 6.97 8.77
CA PRO A 303 20.55 6.47 9.94
C PRO A 303 19.96 5.13 10.41
N VAL A 304 20.83 4.25 10.92
CA VAL A 304 20.43 2.97 11.50
C VAL A 304 19.74 3.25 12.83
N LEU A 305 18.46 2.85 12.94
CA LEU A 305 17.67 2.95 14.17
C LEU A 305 17.91 1.75 15.10
N VAL A 306 17.99 0.55 14.52
CA VAL A 306 18.24 -0.69 15.25
C VAL A 306 19.27 -1.50 14.47
N LYS A 307 20.33 -1.95 15.13
CA LYS A 307 21.37 -2.77 14.51
C LYS A 307 20.93 -4.22 14.35
N ALA A 308 21.45 -4.88 13.32
CA ALA A 308 21.34 -6.32 13.19
C ALA A 308 21.85 -7.04 14.44
N GLY A 309 21.22 -8.16 14.81
CA GLY A 309 21.53 -8.90 16.04
C GLY A 309 20.87 -8.35 17.30
N THR A 310 20.30 -7.14 17.30
CA THR A 310 19.59 -6.59 18.45
C THR A 310 18.40 -7.47 18.81
N GLN A 311 18.27 -7.83 20.07
CA GLN A 311 17.10 -8.52 20.60
C GLN A 311 16.15 -7.50 21.24
N PHE A 312 14.87 -7.63 20.96
CA PHE A 312 13.85 -6.75 21.51
C PHE A 312 12.63 -7.56 21.95
N ASN A 313 12.28 -7.45 23.23
CA ASN A 313 11.03 -8.00 23.75
C ASN A 313 10.01 -6.86 23.89
N PRO A 314 8.91 -6.85 23.12
CA PRO A 314 7.91 -5.80 23.20
C PRO A 314 7.25 -5.69 24.58
N LEU A 315 7.20 -6.79 25.35
CA LEU A 315 6.63 -6.81 26.70
C LEU A 315 7.51 -6.12 27.75
N SER A 316 8.75 -5.77 27.41
CA SER A 316 9.62 -4.96 28.28
C SER A 316 9.24 -3.48 28.31
N VAL A 317 8.55 -3.00 27.26
CA VAL A 317 8.19 -1.59 27.09
C VAL A 317 6.66 -1.37 27.09
N MET A 318 5.87 -2.43 26.97
CA MET A 318 4.41 -2.33 26.98
C MET A 318 3.79 -3.44 27.83
N THR A 319 2.65 -3.14 28.44
CA THR A 319 1.88 -4.12 29.19
C THR A 319 0.60 -4.45 28.46
N ILE A 320 0.40 -5.74 28.18
CA ILE A 320 -0.84 -6.27 27.59
C ILE A 320 -1.76 -6.66 28.72
N ARG A 321 -2.78 -5.85 28.98
CA ARG A 321 -3.78 -6.12 30.04
C ARG A 321 -4.94 -7.00 29.58
N HIS A 322 -5.04 -7.27 28.28
CA HIS A 322 -6.10 -8.07 27.72
C HIS A 322 -5.87 -9.56 27.95
N ARG A 323 -6.97 -10.25 28.16
CA ARG A 323 -7.09 -11.70 28.19
C ARG A 323 -7.64 -12.14 26.85
N TYR A 324 -6.82 -12.79 26.04
CA TYR A 324 -7.24 -13.31 24.75
C TYR A 324 -7.77 -14.73 24.93
N VAL A 325 -9.02 -14.94 24.55
CA VAL A 325 -9.71 -16.24 24.65
C VAL A 325 -9.91 -16.74 23.22
N VAL A 326 -9.21 -17.81 22.87
CA VAL A 326 -9.24 -18.40 21.53
C VAL A 326 -10.14 -19.63 21.56
N ILE A 327 -11.15 -19.64 20.68
CA ILE A 327 -12.17 -20.69 20.64
C ILE A 327 -12.52 -21.06 19.18
N ASP A 328 -13.06 -22.29 19.02
CA ASP A 328 -13.82 -22.64 17.82
C ASP A 328 -15.29 -22.25 18.04
N GLY A 329 -15.76 -21.25 17.27
CA GLY A 329 -17.14 -20.77 17.37
C GLY A 329 -18.21 -21.76 16.93
N ARG A 330 -17.81 -22.91 16.35
CA ARG A 330 -18.70 -24.05 16.01
C ARG A 330 -18.98 -24.94 17.22
N ASN A 331 -18.17 -24.83 18.28
CA ASN A 331 -18.28 -25.67 19.46
C ASN A 331 -19.04 -24.93 20.58
N PRO A 332 -20.31 -25.31 20.91
CA PRO A 332 -21.10 -24.62 21.91
C PRO A 332 -20.48 -24.59 23.31
N ALA A 333 -19.73 -25.63 23.69
CA ALA A 333 -19.06 -25.69 24.99
C ALA A 333 -17.94 -24.63 25.07
N GLN A 334 -17.21 -24.39 23.97
CA GLN A 334 -16.19 -23.37 23.92
C GLN A 334 -16.79 -21.94 23.89
N VAL A 335 -17.92 -21.77 23.22
CA VAL A 335 -18.66 -20.50 23.25
C VAL A 335 -19.17 -20.20 24.67
N ALA A 336 -19.71 -21.21 25.36
CA ALA A 336 -20.11 -21.07 26.77
C ALA A 336 -18.91 -20.73 27.67
N PHE A 337 -17.76 -21.36 27.46
CA PHE A 337 -16.51 -21.04 28.16
C PHE A 337 -16.09 -19.58 27.92
N ALA A 338 -16.10 -19.11 26.67
CA ALA A 338 -15.78 -17.72 26.35
C ALA A 338 -16.76 -16.75 27.04
N LYS A 339 -18.05 -17.07 27.05
CA LYS A 339 -19.07 -16.30 27.75
C LYS A 339 -18.77 -16.18 29.25
N GLN A 340 -18.41 -17.27 29.91
CA GLN A 340 -17.97 -17.28 31.29
C GLN A 340 -16.77 -16.39 31.53
N GLN A 341 -15.75 -16.43 30.63
CA GLN A 341 -14.58 -15.55 30.73
C GLN A 341 -14.96 -14.06 30.60
N VAL A 342 -15.86 -13.73 29.67
CA VAL A 342 -16.35 -12.34 29.51
C VAL A 342 -17.13 -11.88 30.76
N GLN A 343 -17.96 -12.74 31.30
CA GLN A 343 -18.72 -12.43 32.52
C GLN A 343 -17.83 -12.25 33.76
N GLN A 344 -16.80 -13.09 33.90
CA GLN A 344 -15.89 -13.08 35.03
C GLN A 344 -14.93 -11.90 35.03
N TYR A 345 -14.37 -11.54 33.87
CA TYR A 345 -13.29 -10.54 33.77
C TYR A 345 -13.73 -9.23 33.11
N GLY A 346 -14.93 -9.20 32.52
CA GLY A 346 -15.47 -8.03 31.81
C GLY A 346 -15.07 -7.92 30.35
N SER A 347 -15.98 -7.43 29.53
CA SER A 347 -15.83 -7.31 28.07
C SER A 347 -14.70 -6.37 27.64
N VAL A 348 -14.34 -5.41 28.48
CA VAL A 348 -13.22 -4.50 28.21
C VAL A 348 -11.89 -5.25 28.19
N TRP A 349 -11.72 -6.21 29.08
CA TRP A 349 -10.47 -6.94 29.29
C TRP A 349 -10.39 -8.25 28.53
N VAL A 350 -11.51 -8.86 28.18
CA VAL A 350 -11.54 -10.12 27.43
C VAL A 350 -11.73 -9.84 25.95
N LYS A 351 -10.87 -10.47 25.12
CA LYS A 351 -10.97 -10.42 23.67
C LYS A 351 -11.13 -11.83 23.14
N VAL A 352 -12.33 -12.16 22.68
CA VAL A 352 -12.64 -13.49 22.15
C VAL A 352 -12.22 -13.56 20.69
N MET A 353 -11.37 -14.53 20.36
CA MET A 353 -10.86 -14.77 19.00
C MET A 353 -11.39 -16.12 18.50
N LEU A 354 -11.95 -16.11 17.30
CA LEU A 354 -12.55 -17.29 16.67
C LEU A 354 -11.56 -17.92 15.68
N THR A 355 -11.36 -19.21 15.78
CA THR A 355 -10.66 -20.02 14.78
C THR A 355 -11.56 -20.33 13.59
N ALA A 356 -12.86 -20.49 13.83
CA ALA A 356 -13.90 -20.78 12.85
C ALA A 356 -15.30 -20.49 13.45
N GLY A 357 -16.34 -20.66 12.64
CA GLY A 357 -17.74 -20.52 13.08
C GLY A 357 -18.39 -19.24 12.58
N ASP A 358 -19.66 -19.04 12.95
CA ASP A 358 -20.43 -17.86 12.57
C ASP A 358 -20.13 -16.69 13.52
N PHE A 359 -19.39 -15.71 13.01
CA PHE A 359 -19.00 -14.51 13.74
C PHE A 359 -20.18 -13.76 14.34
N ASN A 360 -21.26 -13.59 13.58
CA ASN A 360 -22.42 -12.84 14.02
C ASN A 360 -23.22 -13.61 15.09
N ALA A 361 -23.35 -14.93 14.92
CA ALA A 361 -24.04 -15.77 15.89
C ALA A 361 -23.30 -15.77 17.24
N VAL A 362 -21.98 -15.99 17.21
CA VAL A 362 -21.16 -15.99 18.44
C VAL A 362 -21.14 -14.60 19.10
N SER A 363 -20.97 -13.52 18.33
CA SER A 363 -21.00 -12.16 18.86
C SER A 363 -22.35 -11.84 19.55
N LYS A 364 -23.46 -12.27 18.95
CA LYS A 364 -24.81 -12.11 19.51
C LYS A 364 -24.98 -12.92 20.81
N GLU A 365 -24.48 -14.15 20.85
CA GLU A 365 -24.58 -15.02 22.02
C GLU A 365 -23.73 -14.51 23.18
N LEU A 366 -22.54 -14.00 22.91
CA LEU A 366 -21.67 -13.40 23.92
C LEU A 366 -22.14 -12.00 24.35
N GLN A 367 -23.02 -11.34 23.56
CA GLN A 367 -23.39 -9.93 23.71
C GLN A 367 -22.16 -9.00 23.70
N ASP A 368 -21.09 -9.41 23.00
CA ASP A 368 -19.81 -8.73 22.93
C ASP A 368 -19.18 -8.90 21.56
N ARG A 369 -18.14 -8.10 21.32
CA ARG A 369 -17.36 -8.19 20.08
C ARG A 369 -16.48 -9.42 20.10
N VAL A 370 -16.47 -10.14 18.99
CA VAL A 370 -15.51 -11.22 18.70
C VAL A 370 -14.55 -10.77 17.61
N TYR A 371 -13.49 -11.50 17.46
CA TYR A 371 -12.43 -11.20 16.47
C TYR A 371 -12.06 -12.50 15.76
N TRP A 372 -11.63 -12.39 14.51
CA TRP A 372 -11.01 -13.52 13.85
C TRP A 372 -9.59 -13.72 14.35
N LEU A 373 -9.23 -14.96 14.65
CA LEU A 373 -7.85 -15.32 14.94
C LEU A 373 -7.02 -15.17 13.67
N MET A 374 -5.90 -14.47 13.75
CA MET A 374 -4.95 -14.36 12.65
C MET A 374 -3.93 -15.49 12.72
N PRO A 375 -3.55 -16.11 11.58
CA PRO A 375 -2.56 -17.21 11.54
C PRO A 375 -1.22 -16.84 12.19
N GLU A 376 -0.82 -15.59 12.10
CA GLU A 376 0.40 -15.07 12.71
C GLU A 376 0.36 -15.18 14.24
N LEU A 377 -0.81 -14.98 14.86
CA LEU A 377 -0.98 -15.11 16.30
C LEU A 377 -0.91 -16.58 16.77
N VAL A 378 -1.37 -17.52 15.93
CA VAL A 378 -1.22 -18.94 16.21
C VAL A 378 0.25 -19.30 16.36
N THR A 379 1.07 -18.91 15.39
CA THR A 379 2.50 -19.14 15.41
C THR A 379 3.19 -18.38 16.54
N ARG A 380 2.79 -17.14 16.76
CA ARG A 380 3.43 -16.24 17.74
C ARG A 380 3.20 -16.66 19.18
N PHE A 381 1.97 -17.08 19.50
CA PHE A 381 1.61 -17.58 20.84
C PHE A 381 1.78 -19.09 20.96
N LYS A 382 2.24 -19.77 19.91
CA LYS A 382 2.40 -21.24 19.86
C LYS A 382 1.10 -21.94 20.25
N LEU A 383 -0.03 -21.47 19.69
CA LEU A 383 -1.33 -22.06 19.97
C LEU A 383 -1.43 -23.44 19.33
N GLU A 384 -1.67 -24.46 20.13
CA GLU A 384 -1.77 -25.86 19.69
C GLU A 384 -3.20 -26.39 19.77
N HIS A 385 -4.04 -25.85 20.66
CA HIS A 385 -5.37 -26.35 20.96
C HIS A 385 -6.35 -25.21 21.23
N VAL A 386 -7.64 -25.51 21.16
CA VAL A 386 -8.75 -24.65 21.61
C VAL A 386 -9.67 -25.41 22.58
N PRO A 387 -10.25 -24.77 23.59
CA PRO A 387 -10.06 -23.36 23.95
C PRO A 387 -8.68 -23.08 24.53
N SER A 388 -8.15 -21.88 24.29
CA SER A 388 -6.91 -21.40 24.91
C SER A 388 -7.09 -19.99 25.44
N VAL A 389 -6.41 -19.70 26.53
CA VAL A 389 -6.40 -18.36 27.14
C VAL A 389 -4.97 -17.83 27.14
N VAL A 390 -4.76 -16.65 26.57
CA VAL A 390 -3.44 -16.01 26.48
C VAL A 390 -3.44 -14.74 27.31
N THR A 391 -2.52 -14.65 28.27
CA THR A 391 -2.35 -13.51 29.18
C THR A 391 -0.88 -13.16 29.33
N GLN A 392 -0.57 -11.92 29.65
CA GLN A 392 0.81 -11.54 29.99
C GLN A 392 1.16 -11.98 31.41
N ASN A 393 2.35 -12.54 31.57
CA ASN A 393 2.96 -12.87 32.86
C ASN A 393 4.39 -12.33 32.89
N GLY A 394 4.57 -11.12 33.40
CA GLY A 394 5.86 -10.43 33.37
C GLY A 394 6.34 -10.18 31.93
N PRO A 395 7.58 -10.60 31.59
CA PRO A 395 8.15 -10.45 30.25
C PRO A 395 7.69 -11.54 29.24
N LEU A 396 6.83 -12.44 29.66
CA LEU A 396 6.36 -13.58 28.86
C LEU A 396 4.85 -13.54 28.68
N MET A 397 4.36 -14.24 27.64
CA MET A 397 2.94 -14.57 27.52
C MET A 397 2.70 -15.96 28.12
N LYS A 398 1.67 -16.08 28.95
CA LYS A 398 1.17 -17.37 29.46
C LYS A 398 0.04 -17.83 28.56
N VAL A 399 0.09 -19.09 28.15
CA VAL A 399 -0.95 -19.78 27.38
C VAL A 399 -1.47 -20.93 28.24
N GLU A 400 -2.78 -20.97 28.44
CA GLU A 400 -3.51 -21.97 29.23
C GLU A 400 -4.58 -22.63 28.40
#